data_36be6c1fba3c16ba70568608f46db128
#
_entry.id   36be6c1fba3c16ba70568608f46db128
#
_cell.length_a   1.000
_cell.length_b   1.000
_cell.length_c   1.000
_cell.angle_alpha   90.00
_cell.angle_beta   90.00
_cell.angle_gamma   90.00
#
_symmetry.space_group_name_H-M   'P 1'
#
loop_
_entity.id
_entity.type
_entity.pdbx_description
1 polymer ?
#
loop_
_entity_poly.entity_id
_entity_poly.type
_entity_poly.pdbx_seq_one_letter_code
_entity_poly.pdbx_strand_id
1 'polypeptide(L)'
;MIYFMLYIYAISSVVLVSLVSLIGLLTFSLKTKSLKTMLIYLVSFSAGALFGDVFFHLFPEHVEEMGFSMQTSVYILLGIIFLFIVEKVIQWRHCHHAPGEDGHAHAFAKINLVGDGIHNFIDGLIIGIAYLVSIPVGVATTLAVFLHELPQEIGD
;
A
#
# COMPACT_ATOMS: atom_id res chain seq x y z
N MET A 1 -11.27 -11.49 25.43
CA MET A 1 -12.22 -10.52 24.85
C MET A 1 -11.52 -9.44 24.04
N ILE A 2 -10.46 -8.78 24.54
CA ILE A 2 -9.73 -7.72 23.84
C ILE A 2 -9.11 -8.22 22.53
N TYR A 3 -8.36 -9.31 22.54
CA TYR A 3 -7.75 -9.87 21.31
C TYR A 3 -8.80 -10.22 20.23
N PHE A 4 -9.96 -10.73 20.62
CA PHE A 4 -11.03 -11.03 19.68
C PHE A 4 -11.54 -9.76 18.99
N MET A 5 -11.68 -8.66 19.71
CA MET A 5 -12.06 -7.36 19.13
C MET A 5 -11.00 -6.83 18.17
N LEU A 6 -9.70 -6.94 18.52
CA LEU A 6 -8.60 -6.52 17.64
C LEU A 6 -8.62 -7.28 16.30
N TYR A 7 -8.85 -8.60 16.33
CA TYR A 7 -8.99 -9.39 15.11
C TYR A 7 -10.18 -8.96 14.25
N ILE A 8 -11.32 -8.64 14.87
CA ILE A 8 -12.51 -8.16 14.14
C ILE A 8 -12.19 -6.82 13.46
N TYR A 9 -11.57 -5.87 14.18
CA TYR A 9 -11.19 -4.59 13.60
C TYR A 9 -10.19 -4.77 12.46
N ALA A 10 -9.13 -5.53 12.66
CA ALA A 10 -8.12 -5.78 11.63
C ALA A 10 -8.73 -6.42 10.38
N ILE A 11 -9.49 -7.52 10.53
CA ILE A 11 -10.11 -8.22 9.40
C ILE A 11 -11.11 -7.33 8.67
N SER A 12 -11.97 -6.61 9.42
CA SER A 12 -12.95 -5.71 8.78
C SER A 12 -12.28 -4.57 8.03
N SER A 13 -11.18 -4.01 8.55
CA SER A 13 -10.38 -2.99 7.88
C SER A 13 -9.73 -3.50 6.60
N VAL A 14 -9.10 -4.69 6.65
CA VAL A 14 -8.50 -5.32 5.47
C VAL A 14 -9.57 -5.60 4.41
N VAL A 15 -10.73 -6.13 4.80
CA VAL A 15 -11.84 -6.37 3.86
C VAL A 15 -12.34 -5.06 3.25
N LEU A 16 -12.49 -4.00 4.04
CA LEU A 16 -12.90 -2.68 3.53
C LEU A 16 -11.90 -2.14 2.51
N VAL A 17 -10.60 -2.19 2.81
CA VAL A 17 -9.56 -1.73 1.89
C VAL A 17 -9.55 -2.59 0.62
N SER A 18 -9.61 -3.91 0.73
CA SER A 18 -9.67 -4.81 -0.43
C SER A 18 -10.92 -4.59 -1.31
N LEU A 19 -12.04 -4.11 -0.74
CA LEU A 19 -13.22 -3.74 -1.54
C LEU A 19 -12.99 -2.44 -2.34
N VAL A 20 -12.09 -1.57 -1.89
CA VAL A 20 -11.72 -0.35 -2.62
C VAL A 20 -10.97 -0.69 -3.90
N SER A 21 -10.12 -1.72 -3.89
CA SER A 21 -9.43 -2.21 -5.09
C SER A 21 -10.39 -2.62 -6.22
N LEU A 22 -11.64 -2.95 -5.90
CA LEU A 22 -12.67 -3.22 -6.90
C LEU A 22 -13.23 -1.93 -7.57
N ILE A 23 -13.02 -0.76 -6.98
CA ILE A 23 -13.50 0.52 -7.52
C ILE A 23 -12.73 0.88 -8.79
N GLY A 24 -11.44 0.54 -8.89
CA GLY A 24 -10.62 0.71 -10.10
C GLY A 24 -11.27 0.07 -11.33
N LEU A 25 -11.84 -1.12 -11.18
CA LEU A 25 -12.57 -1.80 -12.26
C LEU A 25 -13.78 -1.01 -12.77
N LEU A 26 -14.41 -0.18 -11.91
CA LEU A 26 -15.56 0.64 -12.28
C LEU A 26 -15.15 1.96 -12.94
N THR A 27 -13.93 2.44 -12.70
CA THR A 27 -13.42 3.72 -13.22
C THR A 27 -12.74 3.61 -14.58
N PHE A 28 -12.55 2.41 -15.11
CA PHE A 28 -11.95 2.12 -16.42
C PHE A 28 -12.56 2.91 -17.58
N SER A 29 -13.74 3.50 -17.38
CA SER A 29 -14.49 4.28 -18.39
C SER A 29 -14.19 5.77 -18.40
N LEU A 30 -13.41 6.31 -17.46
CA LEU A 30 -13.27 7.76 -17.22
C LEU A 30 -11.92 8.33 -17.70
N LYS A 31 -11.49 8.04 -18.92
CA LYS A 31 -10.26 8.62 -19.50
C LYS A 31 -10.45 10.09 -19.91
N THR A 32 -10.44 11.02 -18.97
CA THR A 32 -10.43 12.46 -19.25
C THR A 32 -9.09 13.09 -18.87
N LYS A 33 -8.71 14.20 -19.56
CA LYS A 33 -7.51 14.98 -19.23
C LYS A 33 -7.51 15.49 -17.79
N SER A 34 -8.69 15.78 -17.25
CA SER A 34 -8.91 16.21 -15.87
C SER A 34 -8.53 15.10 -14.87
N LEU A 35 -8.79 13.83 -15.20
CA LEU A 35 -8.44 12.68 -14.37
C LEU A 35 -6.93 12.59 -14.13
N LYS A 36 -6.10 12.76 -15.16
CA LYS A 36 -4.63 12.74 -15.03
C LYS A 36 -4.10 13.80 -14.07
N THR A 37 -4.66 15.01 -14.12
CA THR A 37 -4.26 16.08 -13.20
C THR A 37 -4.70 15.76 -11.77
N MET A 38 -5.92 15.26 -11.60
CA MET A 38 -6.44 14.84 -10.30
C MET A 38 -5.61 13.71 -9.68
N LEU A 39 -5.20 12.73 -10.48
CA LEU A 39 -4.36 11.61 -10.02
C LEU A 39 -3.03 12.08 -9.44
N ILE A 40 -2.36 13.08 -10.03
CA ILE A 40 -1.09 13.62 -9.49
C ILE A 40 -1.30 14.15 -8.06
N TYR A 41 -2.38 14.90 -7.83
CA TYR A 41 -2.68 15.41 -6.49
C TYR A 41 -3.08 14.30 -5.51
N LEU A 42 -3.86 13.32 -5.95
CA LEU A 42 -4.25 12.18 -5.13
C LEU A 42 -3.05 11.32 -4.75
N VAL A 43 -2.15 11.01 -5.67
CA VAL A 43 -0.90 10.26 -5.40
C VAL A 43 -0.01 11.03 -4.42
N SER A 44 0.15 12.35 -4.62
CA SER A 44 0.94 13.18 -3.71
C SER A 44 0.33 13.23 -2.30
N PHE A 45 -0.99 13.33 -2.21
CA PHE A 45 -1.71 13.31 -0.95
C PHE A 45 -1.58 11.94 -0.25
N SER A 46 -1.70 10.84 -0.99
CA SER A 46 -1.55 9.48 -0.48
C SER A 46 -0.17 9.23 0.10
N ALA A 47 0.89 9.61 -0.64
CA ALA A 47 2.26 9.52 -0.15
C ALA A 47 2.42 10.32 1.15
N GLY A 48 1.85 11.54 1.21
CA GLY A 48 1.85 12.36 2.42
C GLY A 48 1.10 11.71 3.58
N ALA A 49 -0.03 11.04 3.31
CA ALA A 49 -0.81 10.33 4.33
C ALA A 49 -0.04 9.14 4.92
N LEU A 50 0.60 8.32 4.07
CA LEU A 50 1.43 7.20 4.51
C LEU A 50 2.64 7.66 5.35
N PHE A 51 3.36 8.69 4.89
CA PHE A 51 4.45 9.27 5.69
C PHE A 51 3.94 9.87 6.99
N GLY A 52 2.79 10.54 6.97
CA GLY A 52 2.15 11.06 8.17
C GLY A 52 1.83 9.97 9.17
N ASP A 53 1.26 8.85 8.73
CA ASP A 53 0.96 7.71 9.61
C ASP A 53 2.24 7.13 10.24
N VAL A 54 3.29 6.92 9.43
CA VAL A 54 4.58 6.42 9.95
C VAL A 54 5.18 7.37 10.98
N PHE A 55 5.25 8.68 10.69
CA PHE A 55 5.96 9.62 11.55
C PHE A 55 5.15 10.15 12.72
N PHE A 56 3.82 10.15 12.65
CA PHE A 56 2.96 10.66 13.72
C PHE A 56 2.30 9.57 14.56
N HIS A 57 2.29 8.30 14.09
CA HIS A 57 1.69 7.19 14.82
C HIS A 57 2.68 6.04 15.05
N LEU A 58 3.07 5.33 13.99
CA LEU A 58 3.84 4.08 14.13
C LEU A 58 5.22 4.29 14.77
N PHE A 59 5.96 5.30 14.33
CA PHE A 59 7.31 5.55 14.81
C PHE A 59 7.34 6.09 16.24
N PRO A 60 6.53 7.10 16.64
CA PRO A 60 6.47 7.55 18.02
C PRO A 60 6.07 6.44 18.98
N GLU A 61 5.06 5.64 18.67
CA GLU A 61 4.60 4.55 19.54
C GLU A 61 5.67 3.48 19.71
N HIS A 62 6.37 3.10 18.62
CA HIS A 62 7.51 2.21 18.72
C HIS A 62 8.62 2.76 19.66
N VAL A 63 8.91 4.06 19.54
CA VAL A 63 9.95 4.71 20.38
C VAL A 63 9.52 4.79 21.83
N GLU A 64 8.24 5.02 22.12
CA GLU A 64 7.72 5.02 23.48
C GLU A 64 7.81 3.64 24.15
N GLU A 65 7.51 2.57 23.41
CA GLU A 65 7.52 1.20 23.95
C GLU A 65 8.91 0.58 24.03
N MET A 66 9.73 0.73 23.01
CA MET A 66 11.00 0.01 22.84
C MET A 66 12.23 0.91 22.95
N GLY A 67 12.04 2.23 22.96
CA GLY A 67 13.12 3.20 22.85
C GLY A 67 13.70 3.30 21.44
N PHE A 68 14.42 4.41 21.22
CA PHE A 68 15.16 4.58 19.97
C PHE A 68 16.55 3.94 20.08
N SER A 69 16.79 2.91 19.29
CA SER A 69 18.05 2.15 19.31
C SER A 69 18.67 2.08 17.92
N MET A 70 19.98 1.73 17.86
CA MET A 70 20.66 1.42 16.61
C MET A 70 19.95 0.28 15.86
N GLN A 71 19.41 -0.68 16.58
CA GLN A 71 18.68 -1.83 16.03
C GLN A 71 17.41 -1.36 15.30
N THR A 72 16.66 -0.42 15.87
CA THR A 72 15.49 0.22 15.25
C THR A 72 15.88 0.86 13.92
N SER A 73 16.97 1.65 13.89
CA SER A 73 17.47 2.30 12.68
C SER A 73 17.86 1.31 11.60
N VAL A 74 18.52 0.20 11.99
CA VAL A 74 18.90 -0.87 11.06
C VAL A 74 17.67 -1.55 10.46
N TYR A 75 16.65 -1.86 11.25
CA TYR A 75 15.42 -2.48 10.74
C TYR A 75 14.66 -1.56 9.79
N ILE A 76 14.57 -0.27 10.09
CA ILE A 76 13.96 0.71 9.17
C ILE A 76 14.73 0.73 7.83
N LEU A 77 16.04 0.80 7.89
CA LEU A 77 16.88 0.81 6.68
C LEU A 77 16.74 -0.49 5.87
N LEU A 78 16.72 -1.64 6.54
CA LEU A 78 16.51 -2.93 5.90
C LEU A 78 15.14 -3.02 5.24
N GLY A 79 14.09 -2.48 5.86
CA GLY A 79 12.75 -2.40 5.28
C GLY A 79 12.73 -1.56 4.00
N ILE A 80 13.36 -0.39 4.02
CA ILE A 80 13.48 0.48 2.84
C ILE A 80 14.24 -0.22 1.72
N ILE A 81 15.38 -0.85 2.02
CA ILE A 81 16.18 -1.58 1.03
C ILE A 81 15.40 -2.76 0.45
N PHE A 82 14.69 -3.50 1.30
CA PHE A 82 13.86 -4.62 0.88
C PHE A 82 12.77 -4.18 -0.11
N LEU A 83 12.00 -3.14 0.23
CA LEU A 83 10.96 -2.61 -0.66
C LEU A 83 11.55 -2.07 -1.97
N PHE A 84 12.71 -1.39 -1.91
CA PHE A 84 13.41 -0.92 -3.10
C PHE A 84 13.82 -2.09 -4.02
N ILE A 85 14.31 -3.21 -3.45
CA ILE A 85 14.66 -4.39 -4.23
C ILE A 85 13.42 -5.02 -4.87
N VAL A 86 12.31 -5.15 -4.10
CA VAL A 86 11.04 -5.68 -4.61
C VAL A 86 10.55 -4.84 -5.78
N GLU A 87 10.52 -3.52 -5.64
CA GLU A 87 10.14 -2.59 -6.70
C GLU A 87 11.03 -2.78 -7.95
N LYS A 88 12.35 -2.84 -7.78
CA LYS A 88 13.27 -3.03 -8.90
C LYS A 88 13.10 -4.38 -9.59
N VAL A 89 12.83 -5.45 -8.85
CA VAL A 89 12.56 -6.77 -9.43
C VAL A 89 11.26 -6.75 -10.24
N ILE A 90 10.21 -6.10 -9.73
CA ILE A 90 8.94 -5.94 -10.45
C ILE A 90 9.17 -5.11 -11.72
N GLN A 91 9.79 -3.94 -11.63
CA GLN A 91 10.09 -3.08 -12.78
C GLN A 91 11.01 -3.76 -13.81
N TRP A 92 12.04 -4.49 -13.37
CA TRP A 92 12.98 -5.17 -14.28
C TRP A 92 12.28 -6.19 -15.17
N ARG A 93 11.28 -6.88 -14.65
CA ARG A 93 10.46 -7.81 -15.45
C ARG A 93 9.59 -7.11 -16.50
N HIS A 94 9.29 -5.82 -16.32
CA HIS A 94 8.50 -5.03 -17.26
C HIS A 94 9.31 -4.50 -18.46
N CYS A 95 10.62 -4.32 -18.36
CA CYS A 95 11.44 -3.62 -19.35
C CYS A 95 12.08 -4.52 -20.42
N HIS A 96 11.92 -5.84 -20.41
CA HIS A 96 12.63 -6.74 -21.31
C HIS A 96 11.89 -7.12 -22.61
N HIS A 97 10.76 -6.50 -22.93
CA HIS A 97 10.03 -6.75 -24.16
C HIS A 97 9.98 -5.51 -25.06
N ALA A 98 10.43 -5.70 -26.31
CA ALA A 98 10.43 -4.65 -27.34
C ALA A 98 8.99 -4.29 -27.75
N PRO A 99 8.69 -3.01 -28.08
CA PRO A 99 7.39 -2.61 -28.56
C PRO A 99 7.10 -3.25 -29.93
N GLY A 100 6.08 -4.07 -30.05
CA GLY A 100 5.58 -4.52 -31.35
C GLY A 100 5.20 -5.99 -31.53
N GLU A 101 5.20 -6.83 -30.49
CA GLU A 101 4.75 -8.22 -30.61
C GLU A 101 3.39 -8.44 -29.95
N ASP A 102 2.39 -8.80 -30.75
CA ASP A 102 0.96 -8.88 -30.38
C ASP A 102 0.58 -10.00 -29.36
N GLY A 103 1.57 -10.75 -28.83
CA GLY A 103 1.35 -11.78 -27.81
C GLY A 103 1.50 -11.30 -26.35
N HIS A 104 1.89 -10.06 -26.11
CA HIS A 104 2.41 -9.59 -24.82
C HIS A 104 1.39 -8.96 -23.87
N ALA A 105 0.22 -8.56 -24.35
CA ALA A 105 -0.83 -7.94 -23.54
C ALA A 105 -1.29 -8.84 -22.37
N HIS A 106 -1.38 -10.16 -22.59
CA HIS A 106 -1.81 -11.11 -21.56
C HIS A 106 -0.73 -11.40 -20.51
N ALA A 107 0.56 -11.37 -20.90
CA ALA A 107 1.66 -11.56 -19.94
C ALA A 107 1.83 -10.34 -19.04
N PHE A 108 1.69 -9.15 -19.60
CA PHE A 108 1.75 -7.88 -18.88
C PHE A 108 0.63 -7.76 -17.83
N ALA A 109 -0.61 -8.04 -18.21
CA ALA A 109 -1.74 -8.02 -17.29
C ALA A 109 -1.60 -9.00 -16.13
N LYS A 110 -1.04 -10.21 -16.37
CA LYS A 110 -0.79 -11.18 -15.30
C LYS A 110 0.29 -10.72 -14.31
N ILE A 111 1.34 -10.04 -14.78
CA ILE A 111 2.42 -9.55 -13.94
C ILE A 111 1.95 -8.38 -13.09
N ASN A 112 1.15 -7.47 -13.66
CA ASN A 112 0.52 -6.39 -12.91
C ASN A 112 -0.39 -6.96 -11.81
N LEU A 113 -1.24 -7.92 -12.13
CA LEU A 113 -2.14 -8.55 -11.17
C LEU A 113 -1.38 -9.23 -10.01
N VAL A 114 -0.23 -9.87 -10.29
CA VAL A 114 0.62 -10.46 -9.25
C VAL A 114 1.28 -9.37 -8.39
N GLY A 115 1.76 -8.30 -9.01
CA GLY A 115 2.36 -7.15 -8.32
C GLY A 115 1.36 -6.49 -7.38
N ASP A 116 0.17 -6.23 -7.88
CA ASP A 116 -0.95 -5.66 -7.14
C ASP A 116 -1.41 -6.58 -5.99
N GLY A 117 -1.54 -7.88 -6.25
CA GLY A 117 -1.83 -8.86 -5.20
C GLY A 117 -0.77 -8.91 -4.08
N ILE A 118 0.52 -8.75 -4.39
CA ILE A 118 1.60 -8.66 -3.39
C ILE A 118 1.50 -7.34 -2.61
N HIS A 119 1.24 -6.23 -3.29
CA HIS A 119 1.05 -4.93 -2.67
C HIS A 119 -0.10 -4.96 -1.65
N ASN A 120 -1.27 -5.36 -2.09
CA ASN A 120 -2.46 -5.51 -1.23
C ASN A 120 -2.26 -6.48 -0.05
N PHE A 121 -1.46 -7.55 -0.26
CA PHE A 121 -1.10 -8.45 0.82
C PHE A 121 -0.21 -7.78 1.88
N ILE A 122 0.78 -6.98 1.44
CA ILE A 122 1.66 -6.22 2.34
C ILE A 122 0.84 -5.19 3.13
N ASP A 123 -0.07 -4.51 2.49
CA ASP A 123 -0.96 -3.53 3.13
C ASP A 123 -1.85 -4.19 4.19
N GLY A 124 -2.39 -5.36 3.88
CA GLY A 124 -3.14 -6.16 4.87
C GLY A 124 -2.29 -6.55 6.08
N LEU A 125 -1.00 -6.88 5.88
CA LEU A 125 -0.07 -7.16 6.97
C LEU A 125 0.21 -5.91 7.81
N ILE A 126 0.45 -4.76 7.17
CA ILE A 126 0.71 -3.48 7.84
C ILE A 126 -0.50 -3.09 8.70
N ILE A 127 -1.71 -3.15 8.17
CA ILE A 127 -2.95 -2.90 8.92
C ILE A 127 -3.06 -3.86 10.11
N GLY A 128 -2.82 -5.16 9.89
CA GLY A 128 -2.89 -6.16 10.95
C GLY A 128 -1.92 -5.89 12.09
N ILE A 129 -0.66 -5.55 11.77
CA ILE A 129 0.38 -5.21 12.75
C ILE A 129 -0.01 -3.93 13.50
N ALA A 130 -0.50 -2.90 12.80
CA ALA A 130 -0.91 -1.65 13.41
C ALA A 130 -2.03 -1.84 14.47
N TYR A 131 -2.98 -2.74 14.23
CA TYR A 131 -4.00 -3.08 15.24
C TYR A 131 -3.44 -3.86 16.43
N LEU A 132 -2.33 -4.59 16.28
CA LEU A 132 -1.66 -5.23 17.41
C LEU A 132 -0.99 -4.21 18.34
N VAL A 133 -0.55 -3.07 17.78
CA VAL A 133 -0.01 -1.95 18.57
C VAL A 133 -1.13 -1.30 19.37
N SER A 134 -2.12 -0.70 18.69
CA SER A 134 -3.31 -0.15 19.35
C SER A 134 -4.46 0.04 18.34
N ILE A 135 -5.71 0.15 18.84
CA ILE A 135 -6.86 0.45 17.99
C ILE A 135 -6.72 1.79 17.27
N PRO A 136 -6.32 2.90 17.93
CA PRO A 136 -6.12 4.18 17.24
C PRO A 136 -5.08 4.11 16.13
N VAL A 137 -3.93 3.44 16.35
CA VAL A 137 -2.89 3.25 15.33
C VAL A 137 -3.44 2.40 14.17
N GLY A 138 -4.12 1.30 14.46
CA GLY A 138 -4.75 0.47 13.43
C GLY A 138 -5.76 1.23 12.56
N VAL A 139 -6.57 2.11 13.15
CA VAL A 139 -7.52 2.96 12.42
C VAL A 139 -6.78 4.00 11.57
N ALA A 140 -5.76 4.67 12.12
CA ALA A 140 -4.96 5.66 11.38
C ALA A 140 -4.27 5.02 10.18
N THR A 141 -3.61 3.87 10.38
CA THR A 141 -2.98 3.09 9.31
C THR A 141 -3.99 2.62 8.27
N THR A 142 -5.17 2.14 8.69
CA THR A 142 -6.25 1.76 7.76
C THR A 142 -6.67 2.93 6.88
N LEU A 143 -6.81 4.12 7.44
CA LEU A 143 -7.15 5.32 6.68
C LEU A 143 -6.04 5.73 5.72
N ALA A 144 -4.79 5.64 6.13
CA ALA A 144 -3.64 5.95 5.28
C ALA A 144 -3.56 4.99 4.09
N VAL A 145 -3.74 3.68 4.34
CA VAL A 145 -3.79 2.64 3.30
C VAL A 145 -4.98 2.86 2.37
N PHE A 146 -6.17 3.10 2.89
CA PHE A 146 -7.36 3.40 2.09
C PHE A 146 -7.14 4.60 1.15
N LEU A 147 -6.49 5.65 1.64
CA LEU A 147 -6.24 6.87 0.87
C LEU A 147 -5.21 6.68 -0.24
N HIS A 148 -4.26 5.76 -0.12
CA HIS A 148 -3.31 5.51 -1.18
C HIS A 148 -3.81 4.46 -2.20
N GLU A 149 -4.66 3.54 -1.81
CA GLU A 149 -5.30 2.57 -2.69
C GLU A 149 -6.18 3.25 -3.75
N LEU A 150 -6.93 4.30 -3.36
CA LEU A 150 -7.81 5.02 -4.28
C LEU A 150 -7.09 5.56 -5.53
N PRO A 151 -5.99 6.34 -5.43
CA PRO A 151 -5.27 6.82 -6.60
C PRO A 151 -4.53 5.71 -7.36
N GLN A 152 -4.08 4.66 -6.69
CA GLN A 152 -3.44 3.52 -7.33
C GLN A 152 -4.43 2.81 -8.24
N GLU A 153 -5.59 2.43 -7.74
CA GLU A 153 -6.64 1.75 -8.49
C GLU A 153 -7.24 2.59 -9.64
N ILE A 154 -7.29 3.92 -9.49
CA ILE A 154 -7.74 4.81 -10.56
C ILE A 154 -6.63 5.02 -11.61
N GLY A 155 -5.35 4.84 -11.23
CA GLY A 155 -4.18 5.05 -12.09
C GLY A 155 -3.82 3.87 -12.98
N ASP A 156 -4.16 2.66 -12.57
CA ASP A 156 -3.94 1.40 -13.27
C ASP A 156 -5.03 1.14 -14.30
#